data_14691cfe40f7e9241b1ed598e4cc00a2
#
_entry.id   14691cfe40f7e9241b1ed598e4cc00a2
#
_cell.length_a   1.000
_cell.length_b   1.000
_cell.length_c   1.000
_cell.angle_alpha   90.00
_cell.angle_beta   90.00
_cell.angle_gamma   90.00
#
_symmetry.space_group_name_H-M   'P 1'
#
loop_
_entity.id
_entity.type
_entity.pdbx_description
1 polymer ?
#
loop_
_entity_poly.entity_id
_entity_poly.type
_entity_poly.pdbx_seq_one_letter_code
_entity_poly.pdbx_strand_id
1 'polypeptide(L)'
;MALTFPSLDTLRTRGTMKWTKYDPDVLPLWVAETDFETCPAVAAAVKDAVDREYFGYPEMGAASRELAEALASFSRARHGWTIDPANVTYCPDVVKGVMVAIEALTEEGSTIVIPMPAYPPFQKVPQATRRPAVYVPMGGNGFDLEALEQAFSSESNPHGVGSMILCNPFNPLGRAFTAEELSAVVDLAATHHVRVISDEIHAPLVYSGNHVPTATVSETAAANTVTVTATSKGWNTAGLKCAQIIASNAEDAKIIGRLSNLLTGEASTIGLKAATAAYTEGYDWLVEEVDHLAANWAHLEKRLPEVLPGIRLPQQEATFLAWLDLSGVDRLRDGDGTVTRPAERLRTLAKVAFNEGTDFGPVGAGHARLNFGTSRAILDEALDRIAAADLRGGEPVPGDL
;
A
#
# COMPACT_ATOMS: atom_id res chain seq x y z
N MET A 1 6.36 19.30 -14.01
CA MET A 1 5.06 19.89 -14.46
C MET A 1 4.19 20.06 -13.22
N ALA A 2 3.47 21.18 -13.09
CA ALA A 2 2.65 21.43 -11.90
C ALA A 2 1.52 20.39 -11.79
N LEU A 3 1.33 19.85 -10.58
CA LEU A 3 0.24 18.93 -10.26
C LEU A 3 -1.11 19.65 -10.43
N THR A 4 -2.06 19.01 -11.07
CA THR A 4 -3.38 19.58 -11.35
C THR A 4 -4.48 18.83 -10.61
N PHE A 5 -5.54 19.57 -10.21
CA PHE A 5 -6.59 19.09 -9.34
C PHE A 5 -7.95 19.23 -10.04
N PRO A 6 -8.59 18.10 -10.39
CA PRO A 6 -9.94 18.11 -10.91
C PRO A 6 -10.94 18.68 -9.91
N SER A 7 -12.01 19.31 -10.40
CA SER A 7 -13.14 19.71 -9.56
C SER A 7 -13.86 18.48 -8.96
N LEU A 8 -14.60 18.68 -7.86
CA LEU A 8 -15.42 17.61 -7.27
C LEU A 8 -16.39 16.99 -8.28
N ASP A 9 -16.99 17.81 -9.15
CA ASP A 9 -17.91 17.31 -10.17
C ASP A 9 -17.16 16.42 -11.19
N THR A 10 -15.96 16.83 -11.61
CA THR A 10 -15.12 16.00 -12.48
C THR A 10 -14.73 14.70 -11.80
N LEU A 11 -14.33 14.72 -10.53
CA LEU A 11 -13.96 13.50 -9.78
C LEU A 11 -15.12 12.51 -9.67
N ARG A 12 -16.35 13.00 -9.44
CA ARG A 12 -17.56 12.16 -9.42
C ARG A 12 -17.82 11.47 -10.76
N THR A 13 -17.47 12.11 -11.88
CA THR A 13 -17.66 11.51 -13.22
C THR A 13 -16.65 10.40 -13.54
N ARG A 14 -15.54 10.26 -12.77
CA ARG A 14 -14.55 9.18 -12.98
C ARG A 14 -15.14 7.78 -12.83
N GLY A 15 -16.21 7.61 -12.05
CA GLY A 15 -16.89 6.32 -11.88
C GLY A 15 -16.04 5.26 -11.17
N THR A 16 -14.92 5.64 -10.52
CA THR A 16 -14.10 4.72 -9.74
C THR A 16 -14.78 4.37 -8.42
N MET A 17 -14.37 3.26 -7.81
CA MET A 17 -14.91 2.78 -6.53
C MET A 17 -14.82 3.86 -5.44
N LYS A 18 -13.79 4.72 -5.46
CA LYS A 18 -13.62 5.81 -4.51
C LYS A 18 -14.84 6.73 -4.49
N TRP A 19 -15.35 7.10 -5.66
CA TRP A 19 -16.39 8.11 -5.84
C TRP A 19 -17.81 7.55 -6.02
N THR A 20 -17.97 6.20 -6.07
CA THR A 20 -19.27 5.55 -6.32
C THR A 20 -19.78 4.70 -5.16
N LYS A 21 -18.95 4.41 -4.14
CA LYS A 21 -19.35 3.53 -3.04
C LYS A 21 -20.37 4.16 -2.09
N TYR A 22 -20.26 5.45 -1.85
CA TYR A 22 -21.09 6.19 -0.91
C TYR A 22 -21.99 7.21 -1.64
N ASP A 23 -23.03 7.68 -0.94
CA ASP A 23 -23.92 8.71 -1.45
C ASP A 23 -23.16 9.98 -1.89
N PRO A 24 -23.69 10.73 -2.88
CA PRO A 24 -22.98 11.88 -3.43
C PRO A 24 -22.69 13.02 -2.44
N ASP A 25 -23.36 13.07 -1.29
CA ASP A 25 -23.12 14.06 -0.22
C ASP A 25 -21.93 13.67 0.69
N VAL A 26 -21.42 12.44 0.59
CA VAL A 26 -20.27 11.95 1.36
C VAL A 26 -18.96 12.26 0.63
N LEU A 27 -17.99 12.88 1.33
CA LEU A 27 -16.63 13.06 0.82
C LEU A 27 -15.81 11.78 1.02
N PRO A 28 -15.33 11.14 -0.06
CA PRO A 28 -14.63 9.85 0.05
C PRO A 28 -13.12 10.02 0.26
N LEU A 29 -12.67 9.91 1.49
CA LEU A 29 -11.27 9.92 1.89
C LEU A 29 -10.84 8.55 2.45
N TRP A 30 -11.24 7.45 1.80
CA TRP A 30 -11.12 6.08 2.30
C TRP A 30 -10.18 5.19 1.48
N VAL A 31 -10.46 4.93 0.20
CA VAL A 31 -9.69 4.00 -0.62
C VAL A 31 -8.38 4.61 -1.11
N ALA A 32 -7.35 3.78 -1.28
CA ALA A 32 -6.01 4.20 -1.66
C ALA A 32 -5.89 4.54 -3.16
N GLU A 33 -6.62 5.56 -3.60
CA GLU A 33 -6.55 6.22 -4.91
C GLU A 33 -6.36 7.73 -4.68
N THR A 34 -5.55 8.40 -5.51
CA THR A 34 -5.38 9.86 -5.46
C THR A 34 -6.38 10.56 -6.38
N ASP A 35 -6.64 11.83 -6.12
CA ASP A 35 -7.62 12.65 -6.87
C ASP A 35 -6.96 13.58 -7.89
N PHE A 36 -5.66 13.45 -8.10
CA PHE A 36 -4.91 14.26 -9.07
C PHE A 36 -5.29 13.92 -10.51
N GLU A 37 -4.99 14.80 -11.45
CA GLU A 37 -5.01 14.44 -12.86
C GLU A 37 -3.94 13.38 -13.14
N THR A 38 -4.22 12.51 -14.10
CA THR A 38 -3.28 11.45 -14.47
C THR A 38 -1.97 12.05 -14.94
N CYS A 39 -0.83 11.47 -14.52
CA CYS A 39 0.49 11.83 -15.01
C CYS A 39 0.49 11.93 -16.55
N PRO A 40 0.92 13.06 -17.14
CA PRO A 40 0.85 13.28 -18.58
C PRO A 40 1.55 12.22 -19.42
N ALA A 41 2.71 11.71 -18.95
CA ALA A 41 3.43 10.63 -19.61
C ALA A 41 2.61 9.33 -19.65
N VAL A 42 1.98 8.98 -18.54
CA VAL A 42 1.08 7.81 -18.43
C VAL A 42 -0.14 7.99 -19.34
N ALA A 43 -0.78 9.16 -19.31
CA ALA A 43 -1.93 9.46 -20.13
C ALA A 43 -1.61 9.38 -21.62
N ALA A 44 -0.45 9.91 -22.04
CA ALA A 44 0.03 9.85 -23.42
C ALA A 44 0.29 8.41 -23.89
N ALA A 45 0.95 7.59 -23.04
CA ALA A 45 1.22 6.18 -23.36
C ALA A 45 -0.06 5.35 -23.51
N VAL A 46 -1.05 5.58 -22.63
CA VAL A 46 -2.36 4.92 -22.72
C VAL A 46 -3.10 5.37 -23.98
N LYS A 47 -3.09 6.66 -24.29
CA LYS A 47 -3.72 7.20 -25.49
C LYS A 47 -3.08 6.64 -26.76
N ASP A 48 -1.75 6.59 -26.85
CA ASP A 48 -1.04 6.00 -27.98
C ASP A 48 -1.42 4.52 -28.19
N ALA A 49 -1.51 3.76 -27.07
CA ALA A 49 -1.94 2.36 -27.14
C ALA A 49 -3.37 2.21 -27.69
N VAL A 50 -4.30 3.10 -27.31
CA VAL A 50 -5.66 3.12 -27.82
C VAL A 50 -5.71 3.54 -29.28
N ASP A 51 -5.00 4.61 -29.67
CA ASP A 51 -4.98 5.12 -31.04
C ASP A 51 -4.38 4.11 -32.03
N ARG A 52 -3.49 3.23 -31.55
CA ARG A 52 -2.87 2.14 -32.35
C ARG A 52 -3.61 0.83 -32.22
N GLU A 53 -4.76 0.78 -31.55
CA GLU A 53 -5.53 -0.45 -31.29
C GLU A 53 -4.69 -1.58 -30.67
N TYR A 54 -3.78 -1.23 -29.73
CA TYR A 54 -2.86 -2.17 -29.08
C TYR A 54 -3.55 -2.98 -27.99
N PHE A 55 -4.55 -3.77 -28.38
CA PHE A 55 -5.38 -4.58 -27.48
C PHE A 55 -5.09 -6.09 -27.56
N GLY A 56 -4.23 -6.51 -28.49
CA GLY A 56 -3.81 -7.89 -28.65
C GLY A 56 -2.79 -8.32 -27.61
N TYR A 57 -2.28 -9.54 -27.77
CA TYR A 57 -1.16 -10.03 -26.98
C TYR A 57 0.08 -9.17 -27.25
N PRO A 58 0.85 -8.82 -26.20
CA PRO A 58 2.08 -8.04 -26.40
C PRO A 58 3.09 -8.86 -27.20
N GLU A 59 3.99 -8.17 -27.93
CA GLU A 59 5.13 -8.81 -28.56
C GLU A 59 5.92 -9.62 -27.52
N MET A 60 6.23 -10.88 -27.83
CA MET A 60 6.85 -11.81 -26.89
C MET A 60 8.16 -11.26 -26.32
N GLY A 61 8.09 -10.85 -25.07
CA GLY A 61 9.21 -10.39 -24.27
C GLY A 61 9.65 -8.93 -24.49
N ALA A 62 9.24 -8.21 -25.54
CA ALA A 62 9.72 -6.84 -25.81
C ALA A 62 9.15 -5.83 -24.81
N ALA A 63 7.81 -5.74 -24.67
CA ALA A 63 7.17 -4.80 -23.77
C ALA A 63 7.51 -5.05 -22.29
N SER A 64 7.65 -6.31 -21.89
CA SER A 64 8.10 -6.69 -20.55
C SER A 64 9.56 -6.34 -20.30
N ARG A 65 10.43 -6.48 -21.30
CA ARG A 65 11.85 -6.09 -21.19
C ARG A 65 11.99 -4.57 -21.05
N GLU A 66 11.27 -3.80 -21.86
CA GLU A 66 11.24 -2.33 -21.75
C GLU A 66 10.86 -1.88 -20.33
N LEU A 67 9.83 -2.51 -19.75
CA LEU A 67 9.39 -2.20 -18.38
C LEU A 67 10.44 -2.61 -17.34
N ALA A 68 11.07 -3.79 -17.47
CA ALA A 68 12.10 -4.23 -16.54
C ALA A 68 13.33 -3.31 -16.55
N GLU A 69 13.75 -2.86 -17.73
CA GLU A 69 14.84 -1.90 -17.90
C GLU A 69 14.49 -0.51 -17.32
N ALA A 70 13.25 -0.05 -17.52
CA ALA A 70 12.74 1.19 -16.94
C ALA A 70 12.71 1.13 -15.41
N LEU A 71 12.16 0.04 -14.83
CA LEU A 71 12.15 -0.20 -13.39
C LEU A 71 13.57 -0.26 -12.82
N ALA A 72 14.49 -0.98 -13.44
CA ALA A 72 15.88 -1.08 -13.00
C ALA A 72 16.59 0.27 -13.02
N SER A 73 16.36 1.08 -14.09
CA SER A 73 16.90 2.44 -14.20
C SER A 73 16.34 3.34 -13.10
N PHE A 74 15.03 3.34 -12.90
CA PHE A 74 14.35 4.10 -11.85
C PHE A 74 14.87 3.72 -10.45
N SER A 75 14.91 2.43 -10.13
CA SER A 75 15.36 1.94 -8.83
C SER A 75 16.82 2.30 -8.53
N ARG A 76 17.69 2.21 -9.54
CA ARG A 76 19.10 2.64 -9.41
C ARG A 76 19.19 4.13 -9.14
N ALA A 77 18.46 4.95 -9.88
CA ALA A 77 18.53 6.40 -9.77
C ALA A 77 17.92 6.94 -8.47
N ARG A 78 16.90 6.26 -7.90
CA ARG A 78 16.10 6.77 -6.78
C ARG A 78 16.43 6.10 -5.45
N HIS A 79 16.77 4.82 -5.49
CA HIS A 79 16.99 4.02 -4.29
C HIS A 79 18.39 3.40 -4.21
N GLY A 80 19.27 3.68 -5.21
CA GLY A 80 20.61 3.07 -5.29
C GLY A 80 20.58 1.55 -5.51
N TRP A 81 19.42 0.98 -5.83
CA TRP A 81 19.24 -0.46 -5.98
C TRP A 81 19.47 -0.91 -7.43
N THR A 82 20.44 -1.79 -7.61
CA THR A 82 20.72 -2.40 -8.91
C THR A 82 19.89 -3.69 -9.07
N ILE A 83 18.90 -3.64 -9.95
CA ILE A 83 18.05 -4.76 -10.32
C ILE A 83 18.56 -5.32 -11.66
N ASP A 84 18.70 -6.65 -11.78
CA ASP A 84 18.84 -7.29 -13.08
C ASP A 84 17.47 -7.38 -13.75
N PRO A 85 17.28 -6.75 -14.92
CA PRO A 85 15.99 -6.80 -15.62
C PRO A 85 15.51 -8.25 -15.93
N ALA A 86 16.43 -9.22 -16.05
CA ALA A 86 16.09 -10.62 -16.27
C ALA A 86 15.42 -11.29 -15.07
N ASN A 87 15.54 -10.70 -13.88
CA ASN A 87 14.99 -11.22 -12.63
C ASN A 87 13.60 -10.62 -12.29
N VAL A 88 12.98 -9.89 -13.24
CA VAL A 88 11.67 -9.28 -13.07
C VAL A 88 10.58 -10.13 -13.72
N THR A 89 9.59 -10.54 -12.94
CA THR A 89 8.40 -11.26 -13.41
C THR A 89 7.16 -10.39 -13.22
N TYR A 90 6.15 -10.55 -14.06
CA TYR A 90 4.97 -9.70 -14.08
C TYR A 90 3.73 -10.42 -13.56
N CYS A 91 2.84 -9.65 -12.92
CA CYS A 91 1.55 -10.12 -12.44
C CYS A 91 0.53 -8.96 -12.48
N PRO A 92 -0.79 -9.24 -12.32
CA PRO A 92 -1.81 -8.20 -12.43
C PRO A 92 -1.74 -7.12 -11.35
N ASP A 93 -1.41 -7.49 -10.13
CA ASP A 93 -1.32 -6.60 -8.98
C ASP A 93 -0.41 -7.17 -7.89
N VAL A 94 -0.05 -6.32 -6.92
CA VAL A 94 0.89 -6.67 -5.86
C VAL A 94 0.37 -7.80 -4.96
N VAL A 95 -0.93 -7.86 -4.66
CA VAL A 95 -1.49 -8.95 -3.82
C VAL A 95 -1.31 -10.30 -4.51
N LYS A 96 -1.54 -10.36 -5.84
CA LYS A 96 -1.25 -11.55 -6.63
C LYS A 96 0.25 -11.88 -6.62
N GLY A 97 1.11 -10.87 -6.75
CA GLY A 97 2.56 -11.05 -6.68
C GLY A 97 3.04 -11.63 -5.35
N VAL A 98 2.50 -11.14 -4.23
CA VAL A 98 2.75 -11.68 -2.88
C VAL A 98 2.34 -13.16 -2.80
N MET A 99 1.13 -13.50 -3.28
CA MET A 99 0.67 -14.89 -3.28
C MET A 99 1.57 -15.78 -4.14
N VAL A 100 1.97 -15.33 -5.32
CA VAL A 100 2.87 -16.08 -6.22
C VAL A 100 4.21 -16.32 -5.56
N ALA A 101 4.81 -15.31 -4.92
CA ALA A 101 6.09 -15.47 -4.23
C ALA A 101 6.00 -16.47 -3.06
N ILE A 102 4.94 -16.40 -2.26
CA ILE A 102 4.70 -17.35 -1.16
C ILE A 102 4.55 -18.78 -1.71
N GLU A 103 3.71 -18.99 -2.71
CA GLU A 103 3.45 -20.31 -3.28
C GLU A 103 4.70 -20.92 -3.95
N ALA A 104 5.52 -20.09 -4.59
CA ALA A 104 6.69 -20.55 -5.31
C ALA A 104 7.90 -20.86 -4.41
N LEU A 105 8.08 -20.14 -3.30
CA LEU A 105 9.31 -20.12 -2.53
C LEU A 105 9.22 -20.72 -1.14
N THR A 106 8.02 -21.16 -0.72
CA THR A 106 7.82 -21.73 0.62
C THR A 106 7.08 -23.05 0.57
N GLU A 107 7.31 -23.91 1.56
CA GLU A 107 6.63 -25.21 1.66
C GLU A 107 5.11 -25.04 1.65
N GLU A 108 4.39 -25.90 0.93
CA GLU A 108 2.93 -25.91 0.89
C GLU A 108 2.38 -26.14 2.31
N GLY A 109 1.37 -25.37 2.69
CA GLY A 109 0.76 -25.44 4.02
C GLY A 109 1.56 -24.75 5.14
N SER A 110 2.75 -24.19 4.86
CA SER A 110 3.51 -23.42 5.87
C SER A 110 2.79 -22.15 6.31
N THR A 111 3.03 -21.71 7.54
CA THR A 111 2.40 -20.55 8.15
C THR A 111 2.92 -19.25 7.54
N ILE A 112 2.03 -18.27 7.38
CA ILE A 112 2.36 -16.90 6.99
C ILE A 112 2.31 -16.00 8.22
N VAL A 113 3.38 -15.24 8.50
CA VAL A 113 3.41 -14.21 9.55
C VAL A 113 3.02 -12.87 8.93
N ILE A 114 2.08 -12.17 9.58
CA ILE A 114 1.54 -10.90 9.11
C ILE A 114 1.61 -9.87 10.24
N PRO A 115 2.48 -8.85 10.15
CA PRO A 115 2.50 -7.73 11.09
C PRO A 115 1.20 -6.93 11.05
N MET A 116 0.70 -6.53 12.23
CA MET A 116 -0.58 -5.83 12.40
C MET A 116 -0.40 -4.43 12.99
N PRO A 117 -1.20 -3.42 12.55
CA PRO A 117 -2.35 -3.49 11.62
C PRO A 117 -1.91 -3.80 10.19
N ALA A 118 -2.69 -4.61 9.44
CA ALA A 118 -2.31 -5.04 8.10
C ALA A 118 -3.31 -4.56 7.04
N TYR A 119 -2.80 -4.27 5.84
CA TYR A 119 -3.63 -4.01 4.67
C TYR A 119 -4.67 -5.14 4.49
N PRO A 120 -6.00 -4.83 4.41
CA PRO A 120 -7.06 -5.84 4.48
C PRO A 120 -6.91 -7.02 3.49
N PRO A 121 -6.48 -6.84 2.24
CA PRO A 121 -6.20 -7.95 1.34
C PRO A 121 -5.13 -8.93 1.84
N PHE A 122 -4.11 -8.48 2.59
CA PHE A 122 -3.10 -9.40 3.14
C PHE A 122 -3.69 -10.38 4.15
N GLN A 123 -4.71 -9.96 4.90
CA GLN A 123 -5.43 -10.84 5.83
C GLN A 123 -6.23 -11.94 5.10
N LYS A 124 -6.46 -11.79 3.78
CA LYS A 124 -7.13 -12.78 2.93
C LYS A 124 -6.16 -13.71 2.20
N VAL A 125 -4.87 -13.36 2.12
CA VAL A 125 -3.85 -14.20 1.48
C VAL A 125 -3.78 -15.60 2.10
N PRO A 126 -3.78 -15.78 3.44
CA PRO A 126 -3.76 -17.11 4.05
C PRO A 126 -4.90 -18.01 3.57
N GLN A 127 -6.12 -17.50 3.54
CA GLN A 127 -7.27 -18.26 3.04
C GLN A 127 -7.12 -18.59 1.55
N ALA A 128 -6.69 -17.61 0.74
CA ALA A 128 -6.54 -17.77 -0.71
C ALA A 128 -5.44 -18.79 -1.07
N THR A 129 -4.37 -18.88 -0.26
CA THR A 129 -3.26 -19.81 -0.43
C THR A 129 -3.40 -21.09 0.41
N ARG A 130 -4.51 -21.25 1.14
CA ARG A 130 -4.79 -22.40 2.03
C ARG A 130 -3.70 -22.63 3.07
N ARG A 131 -3.21 -21.55 3.68
CA ARG A 131 -2.15 -21.54 4.68
C ARG A 131 -2.65 -21.00 6.02
N PRO A 132 -2.15 -21.49 7.16
CA PRO A 132 -2.37 -20.84 8.44
C PRO A 132 -1.67 -19.46 8.47
N ALA A 133 -2.12 -18.60 9.38
CA ALA A 133 -1.49 -17.31 9.62
C ALA A 133 -1.27 -17.07 11.11
N VAL A 134 -0.18 -16.36 11.42
CA VAL A 134 0.08 -15.76 12.72
C VAL A 134 0.13 -14.25 12.54
N TYR A 135 -0.69 -13.54 13.32
CA TYR A 135 -0.79 -12.09 13.30
C TYR A 135 0.02 -11.52 14.46
N VAL A 136 1.04 -10.73 14.16
CA VAL A 136 1.97 -10.16 15.14
C VAL A 136 1.75 -8.66 15.24
N PRO A 137 1.29 -8.12 16.38
CA PRO A 137 1.17 -6.67 16.54
C PRO A 137 2.53 -5.96 16.37
N MET A 138 2.51 -4.80 15.72
CA MET A 138 3.69 -3.92 15.69
C MET A 138 3.95 -3.37 17.09
N GLY A 139 5.22 -3.28 17.46
CA GLY A 139 5.66 -2.67 18.71
C GLY A 139 5.82 -1.16 18.56
N GLY A 140 5.12 -0.37 19.38
CA GLY A 140 5.29 1.08 19.43
C GLY A 140 5.39 1.74 18.04
N ASN A 141 6.61 2.12 17.64
CA ASN A 141 6.87 2.74 16.33
C ASN A 141 7.54 1.81 15.31
N GLY A 142 7.69 0.51 15.58
CA GLY A 142 8.40 -0.41 14.71
C GLY A 142 8.02 -1.87 14.92
N PHE A 143 8.91 -2.78 14.53
CA PHE A 143 8.70 -4.21 14.71
C PHE A 143 8.93 -4.63 16.16
N ASP A 144 8.06 -5.49 16.67
CA ASP A 144 8.29 -6.23 17.92
C ASP A 144 9.11 -7.50 17.59
N LEU A 145 10.44 -7.40 17.69
CA LEU A 145 11.35 -8.49 17.33
C LEU A 145 11.16 -9.72 18.23
N GLU A 146 10.81 -9.53 19.51
CA GLU A 146 10.55 -10.66 20.42
C GLU A 146 9.28 -11.41 20.00
N ALA A 147 8.22 -10.70 19.70
CA ALA A 147 6.98 -11.30 19.23
C ALA A 147 7.15 -11.96 17.85
N LEU A 148 7.98 -11.39 16.96
CA LEU A 148 8.33 -11.99 15.67
C LEU A 148 9.14 -13.28 15.86
N GLU A 149 10.13 -13.29 16.77
CA GLU A 149 10.91 -14.50 17.07
C GLU A 149 10.02 -15.62 17.60
N GLN A 150 9.11 -15.31 18.50
CA GLN A 150 8.13 -16.27 19.01
C GLN A 150 7.23 -16.81 17.88
N ALA A 151 6.84 -15.95 16.95
CA ALA A 151 6.02 -16.37 15.80
C ALA A 151 6.83 -17.24 14.83
N PHE A 152 8.09 -16.90 14.52
CA PHE A 152 8.94 -17.65 13.60
C PHE A 152 9.39 -19.00 14.15
N SER A 153 9.60 -19.11 15.45
CA SER A 153 9.97 -20.35 16.13
C SER A 153 8.79 -21.28 16.46
N SER A 154 7.56 -20.91 16.05
CA SER A 154 6.35 -21.67 16.39
C SER A 154 6.32 -23.05 15.74
N GLU A 155 6.20 -24.08 16.54
CA GLU A 155 6.06 -25.48 16.11
C GLU A 155 4.56 -25.91 16.02
N SER A 156 3.63 -24.96 16.08
CA SER A 156 2.18 -25.25 16.05
C SER A 156 1.69 -25.81 14.72
N ASN A 157 2.47 -25.61 13.64
CA ASN A 157 2.20 -26.14 12.31
C ASN A 157 3.30 -27.14 11.90
N PRO A 158 2.95 -28.39 11.49
CA PRO A 158 3.92 -29.38 11.05
C PRO A 158 4.73 -28.98 9.81
N HIS A 159 4.22 -28.00 9.03
CA HIS A 159 4.93 -27.43 7.88
C HIS A 159 5.75 -26.18 8.25
N GLY A 160 5.85 -25.86 9.54
CA GLY A 160 6.61 -24.72 10.05
C GLY A 160 6.04 -23.36 9.63
N VAL A 161 6.89 -22.34 9.76
CA VAL A 161 6.63 -20.95 9.32
C VAL A 161 7.44 -20.71 8.06
N GLY A 162 6.75 -20.44 6.94
CA GLY A 162 7.42 -20.34 5.63
C GLY A 162 7.69 -18.89 5.20
N SER A 163 6.84 -17.95 5.57
CA SER A 163 6.96 -16.58 5.10
C SER A 163 6.44 -15.51 6.05
N MET A 164 6.94 -14.30 5.86
CA MET A 164 6.41 -13.06 6.43
C MET A 164 6.03 -12.11 5.30
N ILE A 165 4.87 -11.47 5.37
CA ILE A 165 4.50 -10.37 4.48
C ILE A 165 4.95 -9.06 5.13
N LEU A 166 5.91 -8.40 4.53
CA LEU A 166 6.43 -7.10 4.96
C LEU A 166 5.92 -6.01 4.02
N CYS A 167 5.32 -4.95 4.55
CA CYS A 167 4.96 -3.76 3.78
C CYS A 167 5.97 -2.63 4.05
N ASN A 168 6.66 -2.11 3.04
CA ASN A 168 7.68 -1.07 3.22
C ASN A 168 7.70 -0.08 2.03
N PRO A 169 7.24 1.17 2.16
CA PRO A 169 6.66 1.81 3.35
C PRO A 169 5.37 1.16 3.85
N PHE A 170 5.13 1.27 5.15
CA PHE A 170 4.11 0.48 5.84
C PHE A 170 2.72 1.12 5.80
N ASN A 171 1.79 0.48 5.10
CA ASN A 171 0.37 0.81 5.13
C ASN A 171 -0.36 -0.11 6.15
N PRO A 172 -1.04 0.45 7.19
CA PRO A 172 -1.55 1.83 7.25
C PRO A 172 -0.70 2.84 8.02
N LEU A 173 0.42 2.47 8.65
CA LEU A 173 1.13 3.31 9.61
C LEU A 173 1.84 4.53 9.00
N GLY A 174 2.04 4.59 7.68
CA GLY A 174 2.72 5.69 7.01
C GLY A 174 4.24 5.76 7.26
N ARG A 175 4.84 4.70 7.82
CA ARG A 175 6.26 4.59 8.14
C ARG A 175 7.10 4.12 6.96
N ALA A 176 8.29 4.69 6.81
CA ALA A 176 9.39 4.16 6.02
C ALA A 176 10.46 3.63 6.98
N PHE A 177 10.77 2.33 6.91
CA PHE A 177 11.72 1.73 7.85
C PHE A 177 13.16 2.06 7.49
N THR A 178 14.02 2.15 8.52
CA THR A 178 15.46 2.33 8.35
C THR A 178 16.14 1.03 7.92
N ALA A 179 17.38 1.14 7.42
CA ALA A 179 18.17 -0.03 7.06
C ALA A 179 18.41 -0.96 8.26
N GLU A 180 18.59 -0.39 9.45
CA GLU A 180 18.80 -1.11 10.70
C GLU A 180 17.53 -1.89 11.12
N GLU A 181 16.35 -1.26 11.04
CA GLU A 181 15.08 -1.92 11.34
C GLU A 181 14.82 -3.09 10.38
N LEU A 182 15.05 -2.87 9.07
CA LEU A 182 14.88 -3.90 8.05
C LEU A 182 15.87 -5.05 8.19
N SER A 183 17.16 -4.73 8.45
CA SER A 183 18.19 -5.75 8.66
C SER A 183 17.83 -6.64 9.85
N ALA A 184 17.44 -6.05 10.98
CA ALA A 184 17.07 -6.81 12.18
C ALA A 184 15.93 -7.81 11.92
N VAL A 185 14.91 -7.40 11.20
CA VAL A 185 13.77 -8.28 10.85
C VAL A 185 14.18 -9.36 9.86
N VAL A 186 14.95 -9.02 8.82
CA VAL A 186 15.35 -9.98 7.78
C VAL A 186 16.35 -10.98 8.34
N ASP A 187 17.31 -10.57 9.16
CA ASP A 187 18.28 -11.46 9.77
C ASP A 187 17.60 -12.43 10.75
N LEU A 188 16.62 -11.93 11.52
CA LEU A 188 15.78 -12.76 12.37
C LEU A 188 14.99 -13.79 11.54
N ALA A 189 14.31 -13.35 10.48
CA ALA A 189 13.56 -14.23 9.58
C ALA A 189 14.47 -15.31 8.94
N ALA A 190 15.65 -14.92 8.47
CA ALA A 190 16.63 -15.83 7.88
C ALA A 190 17.13 -16.89 8.88
N THR A 191 17.35 -16.51 10.15
CA THR A 191 17.73 -17.44 11.22
C THR A 191 16.72 -18.57 11.42
N HIS A 192 15.44 -18.28 11.20
CA HIS A 192 14.33 -19.24 11.28
C HIS A 192 13.90 -19.82 9.93
N HIS A 193 14.65 -19.57 8.85
CA HIS A 193 14.33 -19.98 7.47
C HIS A 193 12.98 -19.45 6.96
N VAL A 194 12.53 -18.29 7.47
CA VAL A 194 11.30 -17.60 7.06
C VAL A 194 11.62 -16.64 5.91
N ARG A 195 10.94 -16.80 4.77
CA ARG A 195 11.09 -15.91 3.61
C ARG A 195 10.41 -14.57 3.85
N VAL A 196 11.04 -13.48 3.48
CA VAL A 196 10.45 -12.14 3.53
C VAL A 196 9.88 -11.77 2.16
N ILE A 197 8.57 -11.57 2.09
CA ILE A 197 7.91 -11.07 0.88
C ILE A 197 7.60 -9.59 1.12
N SER A 198 8.42 -8.73 0.51
CA SER A 198 8.38 -7.28 0.72
C SER A 198 7.46 -6.62 -0.31
N ASP A 199 6.32 -6.08 0.14
CA ASP A 199 5.48 -5.19 -0.65
C ASP A 199 6.04 -3.77 -0.57
N GLU A 200 6.62 -3.29 -1.67
CA GLU A 200 7.22 -1.98 -1.79
C GLU A 200 6.44 -1.04 -2.74
N ILE A 201 5.13 -1.27 -2.89
CA ILE A 201 4.27 -0.48 -3.77
C ILE A 201 4.23 1.01 -3.42
N HIS A 202 4.50 1.36 -2.16
CA HIS A 202 4.55 2.73 -1.67
C HIS A 202 5.95 3.36 -1.72
N ALA A 203 6.97 2.64 -2.18
CA ALA A 203 8.36 3.12 -2.28
C ALA A 203 8.51 4.52 -2.93
N PRO A 204 7.78 4.84 -4.01
CA PRO A 204 7.89 6.17 -4.64
C PRO A 204 7.35 7.33 -3.79
N LEU A 205 6.59 7.06 -2.73
CA LEU A 205 5.79 8.03 -1.96
C LEU A 205 6.40 8.35 -0.59
N VAL A 206 7.71 8.32 -0.45
CA VAL A 206 8.44 8.76 0.76
C VAL A 206 8.75 10.25 0.64
N TYR A 207 8.31 11.04 1.62
CA TYR A 207 8.51 12.49 1.67
C TYR A 207 9.28 12.94 2.92
N SER A 208 9.54 12.03 3.86
CA SER A 208 10.44 12.26 4.99
C SER A 208 11.48 11.16 5.05
N GLY A 209 12.76 11.49 4.82
CA GLY A 209 13.82 10.51 4.67
C GLY A 209 13.91 9.91 3.26
N ASN A 210 14.32 8.65 3.18
CA ASN A 210 14.46 7.91 1.91
C ASN A 210 13.87 6.51 2.05
N HIS A 211 13.33 6.00 0.96
CA HIS A 211 13.00 4.58 0.88
C HIS A 211 14.28 3.73 0.85
N VAL A 212 14.31 2.72 1.70
CA VAL A 212 15.36 1.69 1.70
C VAL A 212 14.75 0.40 1.17
N PRO A 213 15.13 -0.09 -0.03
CA PRO A 213 14.63 -1.37 -0.51
C PRO A 213 15.09 -2.50 0.41
N THR A 214 14.16 -3.31 0.87
CA THR A 214 14.41 -4.36 1.87
C THR A 214 15.51 -5.32 1.46
N ALA A 215 15.56 -5.71 0.19
CA ALA A 215 16.56 -6.63 -0.35
C ALA A 215 17.99 -6.05 -0.40
N THR A 216 18.19 -4.76 -0.12
CA THR A 216 19.51 -4.09 -0.24
C THR A 216 20.26 -3.93 1.07
N VAL A 217 19.62 -4.23 2.21
CA VAL A 217 20.20 -3.91 3.53
C VAL A 217 21.35 -4.84 3.92
N SER A 218 21.42 -6.05 3.35
CA SER A 218 22.52 -7.01 3.55
C SER A 218 22.54 -8.10 2.47
N GLU A 219 23.60 -8.90 2.41
CA GLU A 219 23.64 -10.11 1.57
C GLU A 219 22.59 -11.14 1.99
N THR A 220 22.33 -11.27 3.30
CA THR A 220 21.25 -12.08 3.84
C THR A 220 19.89 -11.58 3.33
N ALA A 221 19.68 -10.27 3.30
CA ALA A 221 18.45 -9.68 2.78
C ALA A 221 18.27 -9.98 1.29
N ALA A 222 19.30 -9.84 0.47
CA ALA A 222 19.24 -10.20 -0.95
C ALA A 222 18.91 -11.69 -1.17
N ALA A 223 19.44 -12.57 -0.32
CA ALA A 223 19.18 -14.02 -0.41
C ALA A 223 17.79 -14.42 0.10
N ASN A 224 17.22 -13.69 1.07
CA ASN A 224 16.00 -14.09 1.78
C ASN A 224 14.74 -13.28 1.40
N THR A 225 14.86 -12.22 0.59
CA THR A 225 13.76 -11.30 0.27
C THR A 225 13.38 -11.39 -1.20
N VAL A 226 12.07 -11.43 -1.46
CA VAL A 226 11.48 -11.12 -2.77
C VAL A 226 10.66 -9.85 -2.65
N THR A 227 10.89 -8.90 -3.55
CA THR A 227 10.19 -7.63 -3.57
C THR A 227 9.06 -7.65 -4.58
N VAL A 228 7.90 -7.12 -4.20
CA VAL A 228 6.76 -6.91 -5.09
C VAL A 228 6.43 -5.42 -5.13
N THR A 229 6.29 -4.87 -6.33
CA THR A 229 6.01 -3.43 -6.52
C THR A 229 5.12 -3.17 -7.74
N ALA A 230 4.65 -1.93 -7.87
CA ALA A 230 3.87 -1.48 -9.04
C ALA A 230 3.84 0.05 -9.10
N THR A 231 3.49 0.59 -10.28
CA THR A 231 3.21 2.03 -10.45
C THR A 231 1.86 2.48 -9.89
N SER A 232 1.08 1.55 -9.36
CA SER A 232 -0.32 1.76 -8.98
C SER A 232 -0.52 2.84 -7.92
N LYS A 233 0.45 3.06 -7.03
CA LYS A 233 0.34 4.06 -5.95
C LYS A 233 1.06 5.35 -6.30
N GLY A 234 2.27 5.28 -6.83
CA GLY A 234 3.02 6.48 -7.21
C GLY A 234 2.46 7.23 -8.43
N TRP A 235 1.65 6.58 -9.26
CA TRP A 235 1.05 7.22 -10.45
C TRP A 235 -0.44 6.91 -10.62
N ASN A 236 -1.08 6.43 -9.57
CA ASN A 236 -2.53 6.15 -9.51
C ASN A 236 -3.05 5.25 -10.65
N THR A 237 -2.32 4.18 -10.98
CA THR A 237 -2.59 3.30 -12.14
C THR A 237 -3.17 1.93 -11.77
N ALA A 238 -3.79 1.78 -10.60
CA ALA A 238 -4.28 0.48 -10.08
C ALA A 238 -5.23 -0.26 -11.02
N GLY A 239 -6.04 0.47 -11.79
CA GLY A 239 -6.96 -0.09 -12.77
C GLY A 239 -6.27 -0.69 -14.00
N LEU A 240 -5.01 -0.35 -14.28
CA LEU A 240 -4.24 -0.81 -15.44
C LEU A 240 -3.57 -2.17 -15.22
N LYS A 241 -3.66 -2.74 -14.02
CA LYS A 241 -3.28 -4.13 -13.73
C LYS A 241 -1.88 -4.52 -14.22
N CYS A 242 -0.84 -3.93 -13.60
CA CYS A 242 0.55 -4.23 -13.88
C CYS A 242 1.40 -4.11 -12.62
N ALA A 243 1.93 -5.22 -12.14
CA ALA A 243 2.86 -5.27 -11.00
C ALA A 243 4.08 -6.13 -11.35
N GLN A 244 5.15 -5.96 -10.59
CA GLN A 244 6.43 -6.60 -10.78
C GLN A 244 6.83 -7.39 -9.53
N ILE A 245 7.30 -8.63 -9.72
CA ILE A 245 7.95 -9.47 -8.72
C ILE A 245 9.44 -9.42 -9.05
N ILE A 246 10.27 -9.02 -8.10
CA ILE A 246 11.71 -8.83 -8.26
C ILE A 246 12.42 -9.83 -7.38
N ALA A 247 13.15 -10.77 -8.00
CA ALA A 247 14.02 -11.68 -7.29
C ALA A 247 15.43 -11.07 -7.15
N SER A 248 15.93 -10.99 -5.93
CA SER A 248 17.25 -10.38 -5.64
C SER A 248 18.40 -11.37 -5.67
N ASN A 249 18.13 -12.66 -5.93
CA ASN A 249 19.11 -13.71 -6.09
C ASN A 249 18.77 -14.64 -7.26
N ALA A 250 19.78 -15.35 -7.76
CA ALA A 250 19.67 -16.19 -8.96
C ALA A 250 18.79 -17.44 -8.77
N GLU A 251 18.67 -17.95 -7.54
CA GLU A 251 17.85 -19.14 -7.25
C GLU A 251 16.38 -18.80 -7.34
N ASP A 252 15.95 -17.76 -6.64
CA ASP A 252 14.58 -17.27 -6.69
C ASP A 252 14.19 -16.83 -8.10
N ALA A 253 15.08 -16.12 -8.80
CA ALA A 253 14.88 -15.71 -10.19
C ALA A 253 14.60 -16.91 -11.10
N LYS A 254 15.36 -18.00 -10.92
CA LYS A 254 15.17 -19.24 -11.67
C LYS A 254 13.86 -19.93 -11.34
N ILE A 255 13.44 -19.94 -10.07
CA ILE A 255 12.16 -20.54 -9.63
C ILE A 255 11.00 -19.73 -10.18
N ILE A 256 10.96 -18.42 -9.91
CA ILE A 256 9.86 -17.54 -10.29
C ILE A 256 9.78 -17.40 -11.82
N GLY A 257 10.92 -17.25 -12.50
CA GLY A 257 10.96 -17.09 -13.96
C GLY A 257 10.52 -18.34 -14.76
N ARG A 258 10.36 -19.50 -14.11
CA ARG A 258 9.83 -20.73 -14.72
C ARG A 258 8.33 -20.95 -14.48
N LEU A 259 7.71 -20.10 -13.67
CA LEU A 259 6.29 -20.23 -13.41
C LEU A 259 5.48 -19.98 -14.69
N SER A 260 4.44 -20.78 -14.85
CA SER A 260 3.47 -20.55 -15.93
C SER A 260 2.71 -19.25 -15.71
N ASN A 261 2.39 -18.55 -16.80
CA ASN A 261 1.50 -17.38 -16.77
C ASN A 261 0.14 -17.68 -16.13
N LEU A 262 -0.29 -18.94 -16.13
CA LEU A 262 -1.51 -19.36 -15.43
C LEU A 262 -1.39 -19.20 -13.91
N LEU A 263 -0.17 -19.28 -13.35
CA LEU A 263 0.10 -19.09 -11.93
C LEU A 263 0.37 -17.62 -11.59
N THR A 264 1.23 -16.97 -12.37
CA THR A 264 1.57 -15.56 -12.13
C THR A 264 0.40 -14.61 -12.45
N GLY A 265 -0.50 -15.02 -13.36
CA GLY A 265 -1.41 -14.13 -14.06
C GLY A 265 -0.63 -13.29 -15.08
N GLU A 266 -1.32 -12.49 -15.84
CA GLU A 266 -0.70 -11.61 -16.83
C GLU A 266 -0.91 -10.15 -16.46
N ALA A 267 0.14 -9.34 -16.61
CA ALA A 267 -0.02 -7.89 -16.61
C ALA A 267 -0.78 -7.45 -17.86
N SER A 268 -1.62 -6.44 -17.73
CA SER A 268 -2.35 -5.90 -18.90
C SER A 268 -1.38 -5.27 -19.89
N THR A 269 -1.63 -5.51 -21.19
CA THR A 269 -0.80 -4.96 -22.28
C THR A 269 -0.67 -3.44 -22.22
N ILE A 270 -1.77 -2.73 -21.95
CA ILE A 270 -1.78 -1.27 -21.73
C ILE A 270 -1.06 -0.91 -20.43
N GLY A 271 -1.21 -1.75 -19.40
CA GLY A 271 -0.53 -1.57 -18.12
C GLY A 271 1.00 -1.61 -18.23
N LEU A 272 1.55 -2.49 -19.08
CA LEU A 272 2.99 -2.54 -19.37
C LEU A 272 3.48 -1.21 -19.93
N LYS A 273 2.79 -0.65 -20.94
CA LYS A 273 3.15 0.65 -21.57
C LYS A 273 3.02 1.82 -20.59
N ALA A 274 1.93 1.85 -19.83
CA ALA A 274 1.70 2.87 -18.81
C ALA A 274 2.76 2.84 -17.69
N ALA A 275 3.13 1.66 -17.21
CA ALA A 275 4.15 1.50 -16.19
C ALA A 275 5.55 1.87 -16.70
N THR A 276 5.89 1.52 -17.96
CA THR A 276 7.13 1.97 -18.59
C THR A 276 7.22 3.49 -18.63
N ALA A 277 6.17 4.17 -19.13
CA ALA A 277 6.11 5.64 -19.19
C ALA A 277 6.19 6.29 -17.80
N ALA A 278 5.57 5.69 -16.79
CA ALA A 278 5.65 6.16 -15.41
C ALA A 278 7.10 6.18 -14.90
N TYR A 279 7.86 5.10 -15.10
CA TYR A 279 9.25 5.00 -14.63
C TYR A 279 10.23 5.82 -15.48
N THR A 280 9.99 5.98 -16.80
CA THR A 280 10.93 6.68 -17.70
C THR A 280 10.70 8.19 -17.74
N GLU A 281 9.44 8.63 -17.77
CA GLU A 281 9.06 10.02 -18.05
C GLU A 281 8.18 10.65 -16.95
N GLY A 282 7.63 9.83 -16.02
CA GLY A 282 6.69 10.27 -14.99
C GLY A 282 7.33 10.84 -13.72
N TYR A 283 8.67 10.91 -13.63
CA TYR A 283 9.34 11.26 -12.38
C TYR A 283 9.10 12.69 -11.89
N ASP A 284 9.18 13.70 -12.77
CA ASP A 284 8.97 15.09 -12.36
C ASP A 284 7.54 15.33 -11.85
N TRP A 285 6.57 14.63 -12.42
CA TRP A 285 5.20 14.64 -11.93
C TRP A 285 5.08 13.96 -10.54
N LEU A 286 5.78 12.85 -10.33
CA LEU A 286 5.83 12.15 -9.03
C LEU A 286 6.44 13.05 -7.94
N VAL A 287 7.48 13.84 -8.24
CA VAL A 287 8.07 14.79 -7.29
C VAL A 287 7.04 15.81 -6.83
N GLU A 288 6.28 16.40 -7.76
CA GLU A 288 5.20 17.34 -7.43
C GLU A 288 4.10 16.69 -6.58
N GLU A 289 3.76 15.41 -6.85
CA GLU A 289 2.82 14.65 -6.02
C GLU A 289 3.36 14.49 -4.60
N VAL A 290 4.59 14.04 -4.44
CA VAL A 290 5.24 13.81 -3.15
C VAL A 290 5.33 15.11 -2.34
N ASP A 291 5.71 16.22 -2.97
CA ASP A 291 5.76 17.55 -2.32
C ASP A 291 4.36 18.00 -1.87
N HIS A 292 3.34 17.76 -2.71
CA HIS A 292 1.95 18.06 -2.33
C HIS A 292 1.45 17.20 -1.16
N LEU A 293 1.79 15.92 -1.14
CA LEU A 293 1.45 15.01 -0.04
C LEU A 293 2.10 15.46 1.28
N ALA A 294 3.39 15.83 1.24
CA ALA A 294 4.08 16.40 2.40
C ALA A 294 3.38 17.68 2.92
N ALA A 295 3.02 18.59 2.00
CA ALA A 295 2.31 19.81 2.34
C ALA A 295 0.90 19.53 2.90
N ASN A 296 0.19 18.54 2.36
CA ASN A 296 -1.11 18.12 2.88
C ASN A 296 -1.00 17.54 4.28
N TRP A 297 0.01 16.69 4.52
CA TRP A 297 0.22 16.14 5.85
C TRP A 297 0.55 17.24 6.87
N ALA A 298 1.48 18.14 6.57
CA ALA A 298 1.82 19.26 7.45
C ALA A 298 0.61 20.18 7.78
N HIS A 299 -0.36 20.27 6.87
CA HIS A 299 -1.62 20.96 7.15
C HIS A 299 -2.51 20.15 8.08
N LEU A 300 -2.67 18.85 7.83
CA LEU A 300 -3.48 17.97 8.65
C LEU A 300 -2.96 17.85 10.09
N GLU A 301 -1.63 17.83 10.29
CA GLU A 301 -1.01 17.83 11.62
C GLU A 301 -1.46 19.02 12.48
N LYS A 302 -1.71 20.17 11.86
CA LYS A 302 -2.20 21.36 12.56
C LYS A 302 -3.69 21.33 12.77
N ARG A 303 -4.46 20.99 11.71
CA ARG A 303 -5.92 21.15 11.71
C ARG A 303 -6.66 20.00 12.40
N LEU A 304 -6.15 18.76 12.32
CA LEU A 304 -6.83 17.60 12.93
C LEU A 304 -7.00 17.75 14.46
N PRO A 305 -5.99 18.18 15.25
CA PRO A 305 -6.19 18.39 16.67
C PRO A 305 -7.18 19.53 17.02
N GLU A 306 -7.34 20.52 16.13
CA GLU A 306 -8.31 21.59 16.30
C GLU A 306 -9.77 21.09 16.16
N VAL A 307 -10.02 20.24 15.16
CA VAL A 307 -11.37 19.72 14.87
C VAL A 307 -11.73 18.45 15.63
N LEU A 308 -10.72 17.66 16.02
CA LEU A 308 -10.83 16.41 16.78
C LEU A 308 -9.90 16.44 18.01
N PRO A 309 -10.18 17.28 19.03
CA PRO A 309 -9.38 17.32 20.25
C PRO A 309 -9.29 15.93 20.90
N GLY A 310 -8.07 15.50 21.26
CA GLY A 310 -7.78 14.19 21.81
C GLY A 310 -7.28 13.16 20.78
N ILE A 311 -7.24 13.52 19.49
CA ILE A 311 -6.62 12.69 18.44
C ILE A 311 -5.11 12.52 18.72
N ARG A 312 -4.59 11.32 18.42
CA ARG A 312 -3.15 11.07 18.33
C ARG A 312 -2.77 10.81 16.87
N LEU A 313 -1.77 11.55 16.40
CA LEU A 313 -1.33 11.50 15.01
C LEU A 313 -0.14 10.54 14.88
N PRO A 314 -0.01 9.82 13.73
CA PRO A 314 1.13 8.96 13.47
C PRO A 314 2.39 9.78 13.17
N GLN A 315 3.56 9.13 13.29
CA GLN A 315 4.77 9.58 12.62
C GLN A 315 4.63 9.24 11.13
N GLN A 316 4.21 10.22 10.33
CA GLN A 316 3.91 10.00 8.92
C GLN A 316 5.12 10.40 8.06
N GLU A 317 5.73 9.43 7.38
CA GLU A 317 6.96 9.59 6.58
C GLU A 317 6.72 9.32 5.09
N ALA A 318 5.69 8.54 4.80
CA ALA A 318 5.41 8.04 3.45
C ALA A 318 3.92 7.80 3.22
N THR A 319 3.55 7.49 2.01
CA THR A 319 2.20 7.20 1.54
C THR A 319 1.29 8.44 1.54
N PHE A 320 0.06 8.29 1.11
CA PHE A 320 -1.01 9.28 1.25
C PHE A 320 -2.14 8.79 2.18
N LEU A 321 -1.76 7.88 3.11
CA LEU A 321 -2.68 7.17 4.00
C LEU A 321 -2.20 7.38 5.43
N ALA A 322 -2.98 8.07 6.25
CA ALA A 322 -2.66 8.36 7.64
C ALA A 322 -3.47 7.49 8.60
N TRP A 323 -2.80 6.85 9.55
CA TRP A 323 -3.40 6.03 10.58
C TRP A 323 -3.68 6.87 11.83
N LEU A 324 -4.94 7.26 12.01
CA LEU A 324 -5.37 8.18 13.06
C LEU A 324 -5.86 7.39 14.27
N ASP A 325 -5.28 7.60 15.44
CA ASP A 325 -5.80 7.11 16.71
C ASP A 325 -6.82 8.10 17.27
N LEU A 326 -8.07 7.72 17.19
CA LEU A 326 -9.23 8.49 17.60
C LEU A 326 -9.80 8.06 18.96
N SER A 327 -9.16 7.11 19.63
CA SER A 327 -9.62 6.57 20.92
C SER A 327 -9.71 7.61 22.04
N GLY A 328 -8.92 8.69 21.94
CA GLY A 328 -8.94 9.82 22.87
C GLY A 328 -9.93 10.94 22.52
N VAL A 329 -10.67 10.82 21.43
CA VAL A 329 -11.59 11.89 20.96
C VAL A 329 -12.94 11.77 21.63
N ASP A 330 -13.21 12.61 22.63
CA ASP A 330 -14.47 12.58 23.43
C ASP A 330 -15.74 12.70 22.60
N ARG A 331 -15.70 13.44 21.49
CA ARG A 331 -16.84 13.62 20.58
C ARG A 331 -17.22 12.33 19.83
N LEU A 332 -16.35 11.33 19.80
CA LEU A 332 -16.56 10.04 19.13
C LEU A 332 -16.87 8.89 20.11
N ARG A 333 -17.02 9.17 21.40
CA ARG A 333 -17.31 8.13 22.39
C ARG A 333 -18.71 7.56 22.23
N ASP A 334 -18.78 6.26 22.34
CA ASP A 334 -20.01 5.49 22.47
C ASP A 334 -20.62 5.67 23.88
N GLY A 335 -21.83 5.17 24.10
CA GLY A 335 -22.53 5.32 25.37
C GLY A 335 -21.82 4.65 26.57
N ASP A 336 -20.92 3.68 26.31
CA ASP A 336 -20.07 3.02 27.32
C ASP A 336 -18.72 3.74 27.54
N GLY A 337 -18.49 4.86 26.85
CA GLY A 337 -17.27 5.65 26.96
C GLY A 337 -16.12 5.19 26.08
N THR A 338 -16.27 4.13 25.29
CA THR A 338 -15.28 3.68 24.31
C THR A 338 -15.41 4.40 22.96
N VAL A 339 -14.45 4.23 22.07
CA VAL A 339 -14.53 4.62 20.66
C VAL A 339 -14.29 3.36 19.83
N THR A 340 -15.34 2.79 19.27
CA THR A 340 -15.24 1.50 18.57
C THR A 340 -15.18 1.62 17.07
N ARG A 341 -16.03 2.44 16.46
CA ARG A 341 -16.15 2.61 15.01
C ARG A 341 -16.13 4.09 14.60
N PRO A 342 -15.00 4.77 14.77
CA PRO A 342 -14.92 6.21 14.55
C PRO A 342 -15.14 6.62 13.08
N ALA A 343 -14.69 5.83 12.12
CA ALA A 343 -14.86 6.14 10.70
C ALA A 343 -16.33 6.07 10.26
N GLU A 344 -17.09 5.10 10.76
CA GLU A 344 -18.52 5.00 10.50
C GLU A 344 -19.28 6.21 11.07
N ARG A 345 -18.93 6.63 12.28
CA ARG A 345 -19.52 7.81 12.92
C ARG A 345 -19.23 9.08 12.14
N LEU A 346 -17.98 9.29 11.70
CA LEU A 346 -17.62 10.42 10.85
C LEU A 346 -18.37 10.41 9.52
N ARG A 347 -18.52 9.24 8.89
CA ARG A 347 -19.28 9.07 7.66
C ARG A 347 -20.76 9.44 7.85
N THR A 348 -21.36 8.97 8.91
CA THR A 348 -22.80 9.15 9.16
C THR A 348 -23.13 10.59 9.54
N LEU A 349 -22.36 11.18 10.45
CA LEU A 349 -22.68 12.48 11.06
C LEU A 349 -21.99 13.66 10.36
N ALA A 350 -20.74 13.49 9.90
CA ALA A 350 -20.00 14.54 9.21
C ALA A 350 -20.01 14.41 7.69
N LYS A 351 -20.53 13.30 7.14
CA LYS A 351 -20.49 13.02 5.70
C LYS A 351 -19.07 12.97 5.12
N VAL A 352 -18.13 12.42 5.89
CA VAL A 352 -16.73 12.21 5.50
C VAL A 352 -16.36 10.76 5.74
N ALA A 353 -16.02 10.03 4.68
CA ALA A 353 -15.72 8.60 4.75
C ALA A 353 -14.21 8.34 4.85
N PHE A 354 -13.77 7.71 5.95
CA PHE A 354 -12.46 7.10 6.13
C PHE A 354 -12.59 5.57 6.06
N ASN A 355 -11.46 4.82 6.04
CA ASN A 355 -11.52 3.40 6.34
C ASN A 355 -11.64 3.19 7.86
N GLU A 356 -12.45 2.20 8.25
CA GLU A 356 -12.55 1.78 9.62
C GLU A 356 -11.27 1.07 10.06
N GLY A 357 -10.79 1.39 11.27
CA GLY A 357 -9.54 0.80 11.76
C GLY A 357 -9.62 -0.70 11.94
N THR A 358 -10.77 -1.22 12.34
CA THR A 358 -10.99 -2.68 12.50
C THR A 358 -10.90 -3.47 11.19
N ASP A 359 -11.00 -2.83 10.01
CA ASP A 359 -10.73 -3.47 8.73
C ASP A 359 -9.26 -3.96 8.63
N PHE A 360 -8.35 -3.31 9.36
CA PHE A 360 -6.91 -3.61 9.40
C PHE A 360 -6.54 -4.62 10.51
N GLY A 361 -7.54 -5.19 11.16
CA GLY A 361 -7.42 -6.15 12.24
C GLY A 361 -7.87 -5.62 13.60
N PRO A 362 -7.97 -6.50 14.62
CA PRO A 362 -8.47 -6.13 15.94
C PRO A 362 -7.72 -4.99 16.63
N VAL A 363 -6.42 -4.85 16.36
CA VAL A 363 -5.58 -3.76 16.88
C VAL A 363 -6.00 -2.37 16.37
N GLY A 364 -6.84 -2.32 15.34
CA GLY A 364 -7.36 -1.09 14.75
C GLY A 364 -8.59 -0.51 15.45
N ALA A 365 -9.08 -1.12 16.53
CA ALA A 365 -10.19 -0.56 17.29
C ALA A 365 -9.87 0.87 17.77
N GLY A 366 -10.80 1.81 17.61
CA GLY A 366 -10.60 3.22 17.93
C GLY A 366 -9.76 4.00 16.90
N HIS A 367 -9.33 3.38 15.82
CA HIS A 367 -8.54 4.01 14.76
C HIS A 367 -9.37 4.19 13.47
N ALA A 368 -8.88 5.09 12.61
CA ALA A 368 -9.35 5.23 11.24
C ALA A 368 -8.19 5.53 10.30
N ARG A 369 -8.26 5.07 9.05
CA ARG A 369 -7.28 5.42 8.03
C ARG A 369 -7.84 6.48 7.09
N LEU A 370 -7.23 7.66 7.09
CA LEU A 370 -7.51 8.79 6.22
C LEU A 370 -6.65 8.72 4.95
N ASN A 371 -7.27 8.85 3.79
CA ASN A 371 -6.57 9.13 2.52
C ASN A 371 -6.51 10.65 2.32
N PHE A 372 -5.30 11.23 2.27
CA PHE A 372 -5.06 12.64 2.02
C PHE A 372 -4.44 12.94 0.65
N GLY A 373 -4.44 11.97 -0.26
CA GLY A 373 -4.01 12.12 -1.65
C GLY A 373 -5.08 12.82 -2.50
N THR A 374 -5.40 14.05 -2.13
CA THR A 374 -6.42 14.87 -2.77
C THR A 374 -6.03 16.36 -2.74
N SER A 375 -6.88 17.24 -3.27
CA SER A 375 -6.63 18.67 -3.21
C SER A 375 -6.78 19.22 -1.79
N ARG A 376 -6.08 20.30 -1.49
CA ARG A 376 -6.20 21.02 -0.22
C ARG A 376 -7.65 21.44 0.06
N ALA A 377 -8.37 21.90 -0.97
CA ALA A 377 -9.76 22.34 -0.83
C ALA A 377 -10.70 21.20 -0.37
N ILE A 378 -10.48 19.96 -0.85
CA ILE A 378 -11.26 18.79 -0.41
C ILE A 378 -10.94 18.44 1.05
N LEU A 379 -9.65 18.54 1.46
CA LEU A 379 -9.28 18.33 2.85
C LEU A 379 -9.87 19.37 3.78
N ASP A 380 -9.84 20.65 3.40
CA ASP A 380 -10.45 21.73 4.19
C ASP A 380 -11.96 21.55 4.31
N GLU A 381 -12.65 21.22 3.24
CA GLU A 381 -14.09 20.90 3.27
C GLU A 381 -14.38 19.70 4.20
N ALA A 382 -13.56 18.66 4.19
CA ALA A 382 -13.74 17.52 5.09
C ALA A 382 -13.54 17.93 6.56
N LEU A 383 -12.52 18.72 6.86
CA LEU A 383 -12.24 19.24 8.21
C LEU A 383 -13.36 20.16 8.70
N ASP A 384 -13.87 21.04 7.85
CA ASP A 384 -14.96 21.94 8.20
C ASP A 384 -16.28 21.18 8.47
N ARG A 385 -16.58 20.14 7.69
CA ARG A 385 -17.70 19.23 7.97
C ARG A 385 -17.56 18.52 9.32
N ILE A 386 -16.37 18.00 9.64
CA ILE A 386 -16.08 17.34 10.93
C ILE A 386 -16.21 18.34 12.09
N ALA A 387 -15.75 19.58 11.90
CA ALA A 387 -15.85 20.63 12.91
C ALA A 387 -17.31 21.02 13.20
N ALA A 388 -18.13 21.14 12.15
CA ALA A 388 -19.53 21.54 12.23
C ALA A 388 -20.47 20.45 12.74
N ALA A 389 -20.11 19.16 12.57
CA ALA A 389 -20.97 18.04 12.92
C ALA A 389 -21.10 17.87 14.44
N ASP A 390 -22.32 17.55 14.92
CA ASP A 390 -22.49 17.01 16.28
C ASP A 390 -22.16 15.53 16.30
N LEU A 391 -20.92 15.22 16.67
CA LEU A 391 -20.43 13.83 16.73
C LEU A 391 -20.85 13.07 18.00
N ARG A 392 -21.54 13.71 18.96
CA ARG A 392 -22.00 13.10 20.22
C ARG A 392 -23.39 12.45 20.11
N GLY A 393 -24.16 12.82 19.13
CA GLY A 393 -25.55 12.35 18.94
C GLY A 393 -25.61 11.20 17.94
N GLY A 394 -26.06 10.04 18.38
CA GLY A 394 -26.44 8.95 17.49
C GLY A 394 -26.50 7.62 18.21
N GLU A 395 -27.62 6.90 18.09
CA GLU A 395 -27.65 5.47 18.37
C GLU A 395 -26.62 4.75 17.48
N PRO A 396 -26.02 3.65 17.96
CA PRO A 396 -25.12 2.85 17.10
C PRO A 396 -25.90 2.44 15.85
N VAL A 397 -25.40 2.86 14.68
CA VAL A 397 -25.99 2.45 13.40
C VAL A 397 -25.79 0.95 13.27
N PRO A 398 -26.86 0.14 13.04
CA PRO A 398 -26.71 -1.29 12.80
C PRO A 398 -25.72 -1.50 11.65
N GLY A 399 -24.69 -2.32 11.89
CA GLY A 399 -23.68 -2.61 10.89
C GLY A 399 -24.31 -3.25 9.65
N ASP A 400 -23.97 -2.75 8.48
CA ASP A 400 -24.14 -3.46 7.22
C ASP A 400 -23.23 -4.70 7.28
N LEU A 401 -23.84 -5.89 7.33
CA LEU A 401 -23.21 -7.21 7.25
C LEU A 401 -22.58 -7.48 5.89
#